data_20bb792378a05e58b187c44d3085ccc6
#
_entry.id   20bb792378a05e58b187c44d3085ccc6
#
_cell.length_a   1.000
_cell.length_b   1.000
_cell.length_c   1.000
_cell.angle_alpha   90.00
_cell.angle_beta   90.00
_cell.angle_gamma   90.00
#
_symmetry.space_group_name_H-M   'P 1'
#
loop_
_entity.id
_entity.type
_entity.pdbx_description
1 polymer ?
#
loop_
_entity_poly.entity_id
_entity_poly.type
_entity_poly.pdbx_seq_one_letter_code
_entity_poly.pdbx_strand_id
1 'polypeptide(L)' 'MILEVVALLMIVNGEIKEHRIQIDPDTNKPSMAMCLKGKRYAKRSEKGTNIQHQCIKSMAEVEQNIDGSLSIKKLILE' A
#
# COMPACT_ATOMS: atom_id res chain seq x y z
N MET A 1 -8.50 -5.75 13.49
CA MET A 1 -9.28 -4.54 13.15
C MET A 1 -9.35 -4.43 11.64
N ILE A 2 -10.55 -4.32 11.09
CA ILE A 2 -10.75 -4.25 9.64
C ILE A 2 -11.10 -2.82 9.26
N LEU A 3 -10.30 -2.23 8.37
CA LEU A 3 -10.48 -0.85 7.91
C LEU A 3 -10.38 -0.78 6.40
N GLU A 4 -11.01 0.25 5.82
CA GLU A 4 -10.75 0.61 4.44
C GLU A 4 -9.41 1.32 4.37
N VAL A 5 -8.54 0.85 3.48
CA VAL A 5 -7.19 1.42 3.31
C VAL A 5 -6.89 1.66 1.84
N VAL A 6 -5.93 2.55 1.62
CA VAL A 6 -5.27 2.69 0.32
C VAL A 6 -3.91 2.04 0.45
N ALA A 7 -3.61 1.09 -0.41
CA ALA A 7 -2.38 0.34 -0.34
C ALA A 7 -1.58 0.46 -1.63
N LEU A 8 -0.27 0.61 -1.47
CA LEU A 8 0.67 0.51 -2.58
C LEU A 8 1.18 -0.93 -2.63
N LEU A 9 0.91 -1.60 -3.74
CA LEU A 9 1.31 -2.98 -3.95
C LEU A 9 2.57 -3.05 -4.80
N MET A 10 3.49 -3.92 -4.41
CA MET A 10 4.61 -4.32 -5.27
C MET A 10 4.32 -5.71 -5.81
N ILE A 11 4.20 -5.81 -7.12
CA ILE A 11 3.85 -7.06 -7.81
C ILE A 11 5.07 -7.52 -8.60
N VAL A 12 5.51 -8.74 -8.34
CA VAL A 12 6.66 -9.35 -9.02
C VAL A 12 6.17 -10.63 -9.71
N ASN A 13 6.35 -10.70 -11.02
CA ASN A 13 5.91 -11.85 -11.83
C ASN A 13 4.45 -12.20 -11.61
N GLY A 14 3.58 -11.19 -11.46
CA GLY A 14 2.16 -11.39 -11.25
C GLY A 14 1.74 -11.69 -9.82
N GLU A 15 2.68 -11.73 -8.89
CA GLU A 15 2.39 -11.99 -7.48
C GLU A 15 2.63 -10.77 -6.62
N ILE A 16 1.73 -10.51 -5.67
CA ILE A 16 1.90 -9.43 -4.70
C ILE A 16 2.97 -9.83 -3.68
N LYS A 17 4.09 -9.11 -3.67
CA LYS A 17 5.20 -9.37 -2.75
C LYS A 17 5.20 -8.44 -1.55
N GLU A 18 4.72 -7.21 -1.72
CA GLU A 18 4.63 -6.24 -0.64
C GLU A 18 3.36 -5.44 -0.77
N HIS A 19 2.87 -4.95 0.37
CA HIS A 19 1.79 -3.98 0.44
C HIS A 19 2.07 -3.01 1.57
N ARG A 20 1.84 -1.73 1.32
CA ARG A 20 2.05 -0.66 2.29
C ARG A 20 0.83 0.22 2.36
N ILE A 21 0.40 0.55 3.57
CA ILE A 21 -0.68 1.51 3.79
C ILE A 21 -0.18 2.90 3.43
N GLN A 22 -0.99 3.62 2.66
CA GLN A 22 -0.72 5.00 2.29
C GLN A 22 -1.68 5.91 3.05
N ILE A 23 -1.14 6.71 3.94
CA ILE A 23 -1.90 7.60 4.82
C ILE A 23 -1.35 9.01 4.66
N ASP A 24 -2.27 9.98 4.54
CA ASP A 24 -1.91 11.38 4.54
C ASP A 24 -1.44 11.78 5.96
N PRO A 25 -0.20 12.27 6.14
CA PRO A 25 0.30 12.62 7.46
C PRO A 25 -0.44 13.80 8.11
N ASP A 26 -1.06 14.65 7.31
CA ASP A 26 -1.79 15.82 7.84
C ASP A 26 -3.17 15.45 8.36
N THR A 27 -3.87 14.54 7.71
CA THR A 27 -5.23 14.14 8.08
C THR A 27 -5.30 12.80 8.78
N ASN A 28 -4.24 12.01 8.72
CA ASN A 28 -4.16 10.64 9.25
C ASN A 28 -5.23 9.72 8.65
N LYS A 29 -5.60 9.97 7.40
CA LYS A 29 -6.62 9.21 6.68
C LYS A 29 -6.01 8.55 5.45
N PRO A 30 -6.60 7.44 4.95
CA PRO A 30 -6.15 6.82 3.70
C PRO A 30 -6.13 7.84 2.56
N SER A 31 -5.07 7.86 1.78
CA SER A 31 -4.90 8.85 0.73
C SER A 31 -4.40 8.21 -0.57
N MET A 32 -5.26 8.23 -1.60
CA MET A 32 -4.88 7.78 -2.93
C MET A 32 -3.81 8.69 -3.53
N ALA A 33 -3.84 9.99 -3.23
CA ALA A 33 -2.84 10.94 -3.71
C ALA A 33 -1.45 10.58 -3.21
N MET A 34 -1.32 10.21 -1.95
CA MET A 34 -0.05 9.77 -1.37
C MET A 34 0.41 8.45 -2.00
N CYS A 35 -0.51 7.55 -2.28
CA CYS A 35 -0.20 6.29 -2.94
C CYS A 35 0.34 6.53 -4.36
N LEU A 36 -0.31 7.39 -5.12
CA LEU A 36 0.14 7.73 -6.48
C LEU A 36 1.51 8.40 -6.48
N LYS A 37 1.77 9.24 -5.49
CA LYS A 37 3.08 9.86 -5.33
C LYS A 37 4.16 8.81 -5.05
N GLY A 38 3.89 7.88 -4.13
CA GLY A 38 4.80 6.76 -3.84
C GLY A 38 5.00 5.86 -5.04
N LYS A 39 3.94 5.60 -5.81
CA LYS A 39 4.01 4.82 -7.04
C LYS A 39 4.96 5.45 -8.06
N ARG A 40 4.93 6.77 -8.22
CA ARG A 40 5.82 7.48 -9.14
C ARG A 40 7.29 7.29 -8.74
N TYR A 41 7.60 7.40 -7.46
CA TYR A 41 8.96 7.18 -6.97
C TYR A 41 9.40 5.73 -7.16
N ALA A 42 8.53 4.80 -6.84
CA ALA A 42 8.82 3.37 -6.98
C ALA A 42 9.04 2.99 -8.45
N LYS A 43 8.26 3.57 -9.36
CA LYS A 43 8.38 3.30 -10.80
C LYS A 43 9.74 3.71 -11.36
N ARG A 44 10.34 4.76 -10.82
CA ARG A 44 11.67 5.20 -11.25
C ARG A 44 12.76 4.19 -10.90
N SER A 45 12.55 3.36 -9.89
CA SER A 45 13.50 2.33 -9.50
C SER A 45 13.25 0.99 -10.19
N GLU A 46 12.19 0.86 -10.97
CA GLU A 46 11.93 -0.33 -11.76
C GLU A 46 12.90 -0.40 -12.92
N LYS A 47 13.79 -1.37 -12.90
CA LYS A 47 14.81 -1.52 -13.94
C LYS A 47 14.54 -2.76 -14.78
N GLY A 48 13.64 -2.64 -15.76
CA GLY A 48 13.46 -3.67 -16.78
C GLY A 48 13.10 -5.06 -16.27
N THR A 49 12.63 -5.17 -15.05
CA THR A 49 12.21 -6.43 -14.46
C THR A 49 10.69 -6.54 -14.48
N ASN A 50 10.16 -7.70 -14.13
CA ASN A 50 8.71 -7.91 -14.07
C ASN A 50 8.12 -7.36 -12.76
N ILE A 51 8.62 -6.21 -12.31
CA ILE A 51 8.15 -5.53 -11.11
C ILE A 51 7.15 -4.45 -11.51
N GLN A 52 5.98 -4.48 -10.89
CA GLN A 52 4.95 -3.48 -11.10
C GLN A 52 4.50 -2.93 -9.74
N HIS A 53 4.09 -1.68 -9.73
CA HIS A 53 3.49 -1.06 -8.56
C HIS A 53 2.07 -0.63 -8.89
N GLN A 54 1.16 -0.85 -7.96
CA GLN A 54 -0.25 -0.55 -8.15
C GLN A 54 -0.84 0.04 -6.88
N CYS A 55 -1.68 1.06 -7.02
CA CYS A 55 -2.44 1.61 -5.91
C CYS A 55 -3.84 1.01 -5.93
N ILE A 56 -4.27 0.50 -4.78
CA ILE A 56 -5.63 -0.02 -4.62
C ILE A 56 -6.29 0.59 -3.40
N LYS A 57 -7.62 0.61 -3.43
CA LYS A 57 -8.45 0.95 -2.28
C LYS A 57 -9.24 -0.29 -1.92
N SER A 58 -9.06 -0.79 -0.70
CA SER A 58 -9.65 -2.07 -0.29
C SER A 58 -9.81 -2.12 1.21
N MET A 59 -10.62 -3.07 1.67
CA MET A 59 -10.66 -3.41 3.09
C MET A 59 -9.44 -4.24 3.43
N ALA A 60 -8.93 -4.06 4.63
CA ALA A 60 -7.80 -4.83 5.11
C ALA A 60 -7.90 -5.06 6.61
N GLU A 61 -7.41 -6.22 7.04
CA GLU A 61 -7.17 -6.45 8.45
C GLU A 61 -5.85 -5.80 8.80
N VAL A 62 -5.87 -4.86 9.75
CA VAL A 62 -4.70 -4.10 10.14
C VAL A 62 -4.34 -4.35 11.59
N GLU A 63 -3.08 -4.13 11.91
CA GLU A 63 -2.51 -4.30 13.22
C GLU A 63 -1.79 -3.01 13.62
N GLN A 64 -2.00 -2.56 14.85
CA GLN A 64 -1.32 -1.38 15.35
C GLN A 64 0.04 -1.76 15.91
N ASN A 65 1.08 -1.07 15.45
CA ASN A 65 2.44 -1.27 15.93
C ASN A 65 2.69 -0.50 17.23
N ILE A 66 3.79 -0.80 17.89
CA ILE A 66 4.16 -0.17 19.16
C ILE A 66 4.29 1.34 19.02
N ASP A 67 4.75 1.83 17.87
CA ASP A 67 4.92 3.26 17.61
C ASP A 67 3.63 3.97 17.20
N GLY A 68 2.51 3.26 17.19
CA GLY A 68 1.21 3.82 16.78
C GLY A 68 0.89 3.73 15.31
N SER A 69 1.83 3.30 14.48
CA SER A 69 1.58 3.10 13.06
C SER A 69 0.75 1.84 12.80
N LEU A 70 0.16 1.76 11.61
CA LEU A 70 -0.65 0.61 11.21
C LEU A 70 0.08 -0.20 10.14
N SER A 71 -0.01 -1.51 10.26
CA SER A 71 0.49 -2.43 9.26
C SER A 71 -0.65 -3.30 8.74
N ILE A 72 -0.61 -3.62 7.47
CA ILE A 72 -1.59 -4.55 6.90
C ILE A 72 -1.19 -5.96 7.28
N LYS A 73 -2.09 -6.63 8.00
CA LYS A 73 -1.94 -8.04 8.33
C LYS A 73 -2.44 -8.91 7.19
N LYS A 74 -3.55 -8.51 6.57
CA LYS A 74 -4.15 -9.24 5.46
C LYS A 74 -5.03 -8.29 4.64
N LEU A 75 -4.87 -8.33 3.31
CA LEU A 75 -5.79 -7.65 2.40
C LEU A 75 -7.03 -8.51 2.18
N ILE A 76 -8.19 -7.87 2.25
CA ILE A 76 -9.46 -8.52 1.95
C ILE A 76 -9.82 -8.13 0.53
N LEU A 77 -9.43 -8.95 -0.41
CA LEU A 77 -9.71 -8.76 -1.83
C LEU A 77 -10.99 -9.50 -2.20
N GLU A 78 -11.90 -8.78 -2.81
CA GLU A 78 -13.13 -9.38 -3.33
C GLU A 78 -12.98 -9.75 -4.79
#